data_7e035811dc89bada26773842e82a60df
#
_entry.id   7e035811dc89bada26773842e82a60df
#
_cell.length_a   1.000
_cell.length_b   1.000
_cell.length_c   1.000
_cell.angle_alpha   90.00
_cell.angle_beta   90.00
_cell.angle_gamma   90.00
#
_symmetry.space_group_name_H-M   'P 1'
#
loop_
_entity.id
_entity.type
_entity.pdbx_description
1 polymer ?
#
loop_
_entity_poly.entity_id
_entity_poly.type
_entity_poly.pdbx_seq_one_letter_code
_entity_poly.pdbx_strand_id
1 'polypeptide(L)'
;IRDRVYFQLERYRYVLITLDKAGPELEKVASVYHMRDQCHWLLEEPDLALATLDSASTAFPQEPGFLRRKVFFLIELGLYREASLQGRNYLSQSEGKREDYVALGNAMRAGGELDEATLLLEQARLMYPGDVDVNKVLAHAYLDQGQTNTAAELIYEASLIDPSLTGEASELYRRAGRPYRALMLNGQITDQQVKFRQRLALLLELHRYEQAAAMHNDLRRIGLMDDEDIRYALAYAIFKAGDFEAAEVKLQTLTRPDLFRKAAELRRAIQDCSEDRWKCL
;
A
#
# COMPACT_ATOMS: atom_id res chain seq x y z
N ILE A 1 35.89 17.31 17.11
CA ILE A 1 36.59 16.80 15.92
C ILE A 1 36.80 15.28 16.00
N ARG A 2 37.23 14.72 17.14
CA ARG A 2 37.43 13.26 17.32
C ARG A 2 36.14 12.48 17.16
N ASP A 3 35.03 12.97 17.70
CA ASP A 3 33.74 12.29 17.69
C ASP A 3 33.19 12.10 16.28
N ARG A 4 33.34 13.12 15.41
CA ARG A 4 32.96 13.03 13.99
C ARG A 4 33.80 12.01 13.22
N VAL A 5 35.10 11.91 13.53
CA VAL A 5 35.98 10.93 12.88
C VAL A 5 35.63 9.52 13.30
N TYR A 6 35.40 9.27 14.58
CA TYR A 6 34.93 7.94 15.05
C TYR A 6 33.57 7.57 14.50
N PHE A 7 32.65 8.53 14.36
CA PHE A 7 31.34 8.30 13.76
C PHE A 7 31.46 7.88 12.28
N GLN A 8 32.31 8.54 11.51
CA GLN A 8 32.60 8.19 10.11
C GLN A 8 33.29 6.82 9.97
N LEU A 9 34.02 6.35 10.99
CA LEU A 9 34.66 5.05 11.04
C LEU A 9 33.73 3.95 11.65
N GLU A 10 32.45 4.25 11.83
CA GLU A 10 31.45 3.33 12.42
C GLU A 10 31.84 2.81 13.82
N ARG A 11 32.65 3.56 14.55
CA ARG A 11 33.09 3.22 15.91
C ARG A 11 32.20 3.90 16.96
N TYR A 12 30.91 3.63 16.93
CA TYR A 12 29.88 4.32 17.71
C TYR A 12 30.11 4.26 19.23
N ARG A 13 30.59 3.14 19.77
CA ARG A 13 30.95 3.05 21.20
C ARG A 13 32.05 4.01 21.60
N TYR A 14 33.06 4.22 20.75
CA TYR A 14 34.10 5.18 21.04
C TYR A 14 33.60 6.63 20.99
N VAL A 15 32.61 6.92 20.14
CA VAL A 15 31.94 8.22 20.13
C VAL A 15 31.29 8.47 21.49
N LEU A 16 30.48 7.53 21.99
CA LEU A 16 29.82 7.65 23.30
C LEU A 16 30.83 7.86 24.42
N ILE A 17 31.90 7.07 24.49
CA ILE A 17 32.97 7.21 25.50
C ILE A 17 33.64 8.59 25.43
N THR A 18 33.85 9.13 24.24
CA THR A 18 34.48 10.45 24.08
C THR A 18 33.55 11.58 24.48
N LEU A 19 32.24 11.45 24.17
CA LEU A 19 31.23 12.39 24.60
C LEU A 19 31.07 12.42 26.13
N ASP A 20 31.10 11.25 26.80
CA ASP A 20 31.01 11.17 28.26
C ASP A 20 32.23 11.77 28.96
N LYS A 21 33.45 11.61 28.38
CA LYS A 21 34.67 12.18 28.92
C LYS A 21 34.78 13.71 28.76
N ALA A 22 34.02 14.30 27.84
CA ALA A 22 34.08 15.71 27.55
C ALA A 22 33.37 16.60 28.61
N GLY A 23 32.61 16.00 29.51
CA GLY A 23 32.07 16.67 30.68
C GLY A 23 30.71 17.39 30.44
N PRO A 24 30.16 17.99 31.50
CA PRO A 24 28.78 18.51 31.51
C PRO A 24 28.53 19.72 30.58
N GLU A 25 29.57 20.39 30.12
CA GLU A 25 29.42 21.51 29.19
C GLU A 25 28.85 21.06 27.82
N LEU A 26 29.05 19.79 27.45
CA LEU A 26 28.44 19.24 26.22
C LEU A 26 26.96 18.97 26.33
N GLU A 27 26.40 18.85 27.53
CA GLU A 27 24.94 18.70 27.74
C GLU A 27 24.15 19.98 27.36
N LYS A 28 24.85 21.10 27.17
CA LYS A 28 24.26 22.36 26.68
C LYS A 28 24.22 22.45 25.15
N VAL A 29 24.64 21.39 24.44
CA VAL A 29 24.78 21.39 22.99
C VAL A 29 23.87 20.37 22.35
N ALA A 30 22.82 20.80 21.66
CA ALA A 30 21.81 19.98 21.05
C ALA A 30 22.39 18.92 20.07
N SER A 31 23.44 19.27 19.29
CA SER A 31 24.06 18.33 18.35
C SER A 31 24.77 17.14 19.03
N VAL A 32 25.08 17.25 20.31
CA VAL A 32 25.64 16.14 21.09
C VAL A 32 24.58 15.07 21.37
N TYR A 33 23.37 15.48 21.68
CA TYR A 33 22.25 14.56 21.88
C TYR A 33 21.90 13.87 20.55
N HIS A 34 21.89 14.57 19.42
CA HIS A 34 21.70 13.95 18.09
C HIS A 34 22.78 12.92 17.75
N MET A 35 24.01 13.16 18.15
CA MET A 35 25.09 12.19 17.94
C MET A 35 24.94 10.98 18.88
N ARG A 36 24.56 11.22 20.14
CA ARG A 36 24.39 10.18 21.16
C ARG A 36 23.21 9.26 20.83
N ASP A 37 22.05 9.81 20.51
CA ASP A 37 20.87 9.02 20.12
C ASP A 37 21.15 8.16 18.89
N GLN A 38 21.82 8.74 17.89
CA GLN A 38 22.18 8.02 16.67
C GLN A 38 23.19 6.90 16.93
N CYS A 39 24.17 7.12 17.82
CA CYS A 39 25.11 6.06 18.20
C CYS A 39 24.37 4.90 18.90
N HIS A 40 23.48 5.17 19.85
CA HIS A 40 22.69 4.14 20.50
C HIS A 40 21.79 3.40 19.51
N TRP A 41 21.13 4.12 18.57
CA TRP A 41 20.31 3.50 17.56
C TRP A 41 21.11 2.55 16.65
N LEU A 42 22.28 2.98 16.17
CA LEU A 42 23.17 2.17 15.33
C LEU A 42 23.87 1.02 16.07
N LEU A 43 23.88 1.06 17.41
CA LEU A 43 24.35 -0.03 18.27
C LEU A 43 23.24 -1.01 18.66
N GLU A 44 22.02 -0.84 18.10
CA GLU A 44 20.82 -1.63 18.42
C GLU A 44 20.44 -1.52 19.94
N GLU A 45 20.63 -0.33 20.50
CA GLU A 45 20.29 0.02 21.87
C GLU A 45 19.07 1.00 21.88
N PRO A 46 17.87 0.60 21.43
CA PRO A 46 16.74 1.50 21.20
C PRO A 46 16.26 2.20 22.48
N ASP A 47 16.29 1.51 23.64
CA ASP A 47 15.87 2.11 24.92
C ASP A 47 16.76 3.30 25.29
N LEU A 48 18.09 3.18 25.08
CA LEU A 48 19.03 4.26 25.35
C LEU A 48 18.90 5.40 24.33
N ALA A 49 18.60 5.09 23.08
CA ALA A 49 18.34 6.09 22.07
C ALA A 49 17.10 6.92 22.42
N LEU A 50 15.97 6.26 22.78
CA LEU A 50 14.73 6.93 23.19
C LEU A 50 14.92 7.75 24.48
N ALA A 51 15.62 7.21 25.51
CA ALA A 51 15.93 7.94 26.74
C ALA A 51 16.79 9.18 26.49
N THR A 52 17.73 9.09 25.52
CA THR A 52 18.55 10.24 25.09
C THR A 52 17.66 11.33 24.46
N LEU A 53 16.70 10.96 23.61
CA LEU A 53 15.76 11.89 22.98
C LEU A 53 14.81 12.54 24.00
N ASP A 54 14.39 11.81 25.05
CA ASP A 54 13.59 12.38 26.13
C ASP A 54 14.36 13.42 26.95
N SER A 55 15.62 13.10 27.27
CA SER A 55 16.52 14.04 27.92
C SER A 55 16.77 15.28 27.06
N ALA A 56 16.97 15.09 25.76
CA ALA A 56 17.16 16.16 24.81
C ALA A 56 15.93 17.07 24.67
N SER A 57 14.74 16.49 24.57
CA SER A 57 13.48 17.25 24.49
C SER A 57 13.22 18.08 25.74
N THR A 58 13.67 17.59 26.91
CA THR A 58 13.58 18.33 28.16
C THR A 58 14.60 19.47 28.23
N ALA A 59 15.82 19.22 27.77
CA ALA A 59 16.90 20.21 27.78
C ALA A 59 16.70 21.31 26.72
N PHE A 60 16.07 20.96 25.59
CA PHE A 60 15.88 21.85 24.43
C PHE A 60 14.41 21.86 23.98
N PRO A 61 13.48 22.40 24.77
CA PRO A 61 12.04 22.37 24.46
C PRO A 61 11.66 23.18 23.21
N GLN A 62 12.55 24.04 22.72
CA GLN A 62 12.36 24.82 21.50
C GLN A 62 12.87 24.11 20.23
N GLU A 63 13.41 22.90 20.38
CA GLU A 63 13.88 22.08 19.25
C GLU A 63 12.95 20.89 19.01
N PRO A 64 11.89 21.02 18.21
CA PRO A 64 10.95 19.93 17.94
C PRO A 64 11.57 18.77 17.16
N GLY A 65 12.79 18.96 16.64
CA GLY A 65 13.53 17.91 15.93
C GLY A 65 13.79 16.65 16.75
N PHE A 66 13.92 16.76 18.07
CA PHE A 66 14.08 15.61 18.96
C PHE A 66 12.79 14.78 19.07
N LEU A 67 11.64 15.45 19.22
CA LEU A 67 10.33 14.79 19.21
C LEU A 67 10.07 14.11 17.86
N ARG A 68 10.35 14.82 16.76
CA ARG A 68 10.26 14.25 15.41
C ARG A 68 11.05 12.96 15.29
N ARG A 69 12.32 12.98 15.70
CA ARG A 69 13.21 11.82 15.64
C ARG A 69 12.72 10.66 16.50
N LYS A 70 12.22 10.97 17.72
CA LYS A 70 11.61 9.97 18.60
C LYS A 70 10.43 9.28 17.93
N VAL A 71 9.56 10.03 17.27
CA VAL A 71 8.43 9.49 16.50
C VAL A 71 8.89 8.49 15.45
N PHE A 72 9.91 8.83 14.66
CA PHE A 72 10.43 7.90 13.65
C PHE A 72 11.03 6.64 14.25
N PHE A 73 11.77 6.73 15.34
CA PHE A 73 12.29 5.55 16.05
C PHE A 73 11.18 4.66 16.58
N LEU A 74 10.11 5.24 17.14
CA LEU A 74 8.94 4.49 17.61
C LEU A 74 8.22 3.78 16.45
N ILE A 75 8.13 4.43 15.27
CA ILE A 75 7.56 3.81 14.06
C ILE A 75 8.41 2.61 13.62
N GLU A 76 9.72 2.76 13.56
CA GLU A 76 10.65 1.67 13.17
C GLU A 76 10.57 0.48 14.16
N LEU A 77 10.33 0.75 15.45
CA LEU A 77 10.12 -0.29 16.47
C LEU A 77 8.71 -0.93 16.43
N GLY A 78 7.81 -0.44 15.58
CA GLY A 78 6.42 -0.90 15.53
C GLY A 78 5.55 -0.45 16.71
N LEU A 79 6.02 0.53 17.50
CA LEU A 79 5.30 1.11 18.64
C LEU A 79 4.35 2.22 18.16
N TYR A 80 3.39 1.84 17.31
CA TYR A 80 2.58 2.78 16.54
C TYR A 80 1.71 3.72 17.40
N ARG A 81 1.12 3.20 18.49
CA ARG A 81 0.28 4.03 19.39
C ARG A 81 1.11 5.09 20.10
N GLU A 82 2.30 4.72 20.58
CA GLU A 82 3.22 5.67 21.19
C GLU A 82 3.73 6.69 20.16
N ALA A 83 4.07 6.23 18.94
CA ALA A 83 4.45 7.09 17.85
C ALA A 83 3.34 8.11 17.51
N SER A 84 2.08 7.68 17.48
CA SER A 84 0.91 8.55 17.29
C SER A 84 0.79 9.62 18.38
N LEU A 85 0.92 9.23 19.64
CA LEU A 85 0.87 10.16 20.78
C LEU A 85 1.98 11.21 20.69
N GLN A 86 3.23 10.78 20.49
CA GLN A 86 4.39 11.67 20.38
C GLN A 86 4.32 12.51 19.11
N GLY A 87 3.77 11.97 18.03
CA GLY A 87 3.57 12.68 16.77
C GLY A 87 2.57 13.83 16.87
N ARG A 88 1.45 13.63 17.56
CA ARG A 88 0.51 14.72 17.87
C ARG A 88 1.16 15.82 18.70
N ASN A 89 1.97 15.43 19.69
CA ASN A 89 2.73 16.38 20.50
C ASN A 89 3.72 17.18 19.63
N TYR A 90 4.46 16.49 18.75
CA TYR A 90 5.36 17.14 17.79
C TYR A 90 4.64 18.15 16.91
N LEU A 91 3.52 17.75 16.28
CA LEU A 91 2.75 18.61 15.37
C LEU A 91 2.04 19.78 16.08
N SER A 92 1.81 19.69 17.40
CA SER A 92 1.28 20.81 18.19
C SER A 92 2.32 21.90 18.45
N GLN A 93 3.60 21.57 18.35
CA GLN A 93 4.72 22.48 18.64
C GLN A 93 5.42 22.99 17.37
N SER A 94 5.16 22.36 16.22
CA SER A 94 5.82 22.71 14.95
C SER A 94 4.95 22.40 13.74
N GLU A 95 5.17 23.13 12.65
CA GLU A 95 4.64 22.72 11.35
C GLU A 95 5.40 21.48 10.88
N GLY A 96 4.69 20.36 10.76
CA GLY A 96 5.24 19.13 10.19
C GLY A 96 5.53 19.26 8.70
N LYS A 97 6.49 18.49 8.22
CA LYS A 97 6.72 18.32 6.80
C LYS A 97 5.75 17.28 6.23
N ARG A 98 5.56 17.27 4.92
CA ARG A 98 4.74 16.28 4.20
C ARG A 98 5.04 14.85 4.66
N GLU A 99 6.33 14.50 4.74
CA GLU A 99 6.80 13.17 5.15
C GLU A 99 6.37 12.79 6.56
N ASP A 100 6.25 13.78 7.45
CA ASP A 100 5.83 13.57 8.84
C ASP A 100 4.36 13.16 8.91
N TYR A 101 3.49 13.84 8.13
CA TYR A 101 2.07 13.49 8.03
C TYR A 101 1.86 12.11 7.41
N VAL A 102 2.61 11.78 6.37
CA VAL A 102 2.56 10.45 5.71
C VAL A 102 3.01 9.36 6.68
N ALA A 103 4.12 9.54 7.38
CA ALA A 103 4.64 8.58 8.34
C ALA A 103 3.69 8.38 9.54
N LEU A 104 3.19 9.48 10.10
CA LEU A 104 2.23 9.43 11.21
C LEU A 104 0.89 8.82 10.80
N GLY A 105 0.37 9.18 9.65
CA GLY A 105 -0.85 8.59 9.11
C GLY A 105 -0.75 7.07 8.95
N ASN A 106 0.38 6.58 8.43
CA ASN A 106 0.64 5.14 8.35
C ASN A 106 0.77 4.50 9.74
N ALA A 107 1.46 5.16 10.69
CA ALA A 107 1.59 4.66 12.05
C ALA A 107 0.24 4.57 12.77
N MET A 108 -0.61 5.59 12.65
CA MET A 108 -1.96 5.60 13.20
C MET A 108 -2.82 4.45 12.61
N ARG A 109 -2.76 4.25 11.28
CA ARG A 109 -3.41 3.12 10.62
C ARG A 109 -2.94 1.78 11.19
N ALA A 110 -1.63 1.57 11.28
CA ALA A 110 -1.04 0.34 11.80
C ALA A 110 -1.37 0.14 13.29
N GLY A 111 -1.53 1.21 14.05
CA GLY A 111 -1.97 1.22 15.45
C GLY A 111 -3.48 1.00 15.64
N GLY A 112 -4.26 1.02 14.56
CA GLY A 112 -5.71 0.89 14.57
C GLY A 112 -6.47 2.18 14.91
N GLU A 113 -5.80 3.33 14.90
CA GLU A 113 -6.36 4.67 15.13
C GLU A 113 -6.84 5.26 13.80
N LEU A 114 -7.85 4.63 13.17
CA LEU A 114 -8.24 4.90 11.78
C LEU A 114 -8.90 6.27 11.61
N ASP A 115 -9.69 6.72 12.59
CA ASP A 115 -10.37 8.02 12.53
C ASP A 115 -9.36 9.17 12.68
N GLU A 116 -8.41 9.02 13.59
CA GLU A 116 -7.33 9.98 13.79
C GLU A 116 -6.39 10.02 12.56
N ALA A 117 -6.10 8.86 11.97
CA ALA A 117 -5.32 8.77 10.74
C ALA A 117 -5.98 9.54 9.60
N THR A 118 -7.28 9.34 9.38
CA THR A 118 -8.03 10.07 8.35
C THR A 118 -8.07 11.56 8.62
N LEU A 119 -8.33 11.98 9.84
CA LEU A 119 -8.36 13.40 10.20
C LEU A 119 -7.01 14.09 9.94
N LEU A 120 -5.91 13.45 10.37
CA LEU A 120 -4.55 13.96 10.15
C LEU A 120 -4.21 14.05 8.65
N LEU A 121 -4.57 13.03 7.89
CA LEU A 121 -4.24 12.96 6.46
C LEU A 121 -5.13 13.88 5.62
N GLU A 122 -6.39 14.10 5.99
CA GLU A 122 -7.22 15.14 5.38
C GLU A 122 -6.64 16.55 5.62
N GLN A 123 -6.14 16.81 6.82
CA GLN A 123 -5.40 18.06 7.09
C GLN A 123 -4.16 18.15 6.18
N ALA A 124 -3.38 17.08 6.08
CA ALA A 124 -2.22 17.05 5.20
C ALA A 124 -2.59 17.30 3.72
N ARG A 125 -3.70 16.73 3.24
CA ARG A 125 -4.20 16.93 1.89
C ARG A 125 -4.55 18.40 1.59
N LEU A 126 -5.08 19.13 2.59
CA LEU A 126 -5.33 20.57 2.46
C LEU A 126 -4.03 21.39 2.39
N MET A 127 -2.99 20.95 3.11
CA MET A 127 -1.68 21.63 3.14
C MET A 127 -0.84 21.30 1.89
N TYR A 128 -0.97 20.07 1.37
CA TYR A 128 -0.21 19.55 0.24
C TYR A 128 -1.15 19.04 -0.86
N PRO A 129 -1.90 19.95 -1.53
CA PRO A 129 -2.91 19.55 -2.50
C PRO A 129 -2.28 18.82 -3.69
N GLY A 130 -2.85 17.68 -4.05
CA GLY A 130 -2.36 16.85 -5.16
C GLY A 130 -1.14 16.00 -4.83
N ASP A 131 -0.64 15.99 -3.60
CA ASP A 131 0.47 15.11 -3.25
C ASP A 131 0.07 13.64 -3.34
N VAL A 132 0.85 12.87 -4.11
CA VAL A 132 0.57 11.46 -4.41
C VAL A 132 0.67 10.59 -3.16
N ASP A 133 1.67 10.80 -2.31
CA ASP A 133 1.89 9.98 -1.13
C ASP A 133 0.82 10.23 -0.07
N VAL A 134 0.43 11.49 0.14
CA VAL A 134 -0.67 11.87 1.04
C VAL A 134 -1.97 11.22 0.56
N ASN A 135 -2.32 11.35 -0.72
CA ASN A 135 -3.53 10.75 -1.28
C ASN A 135 -3.54 9.22 -1.17
N LYS A 136 -2.40 8.55 -1.39
CA LYS A 136 -2.27 7.10 -1.24
C LYS A 136 -2.50 6.64 0.19
N VAL A 137 -1.84 7.27 1.16
CA VAL A 137 -1.98 6.87 2.56
C VAL A 137 -3.38 7.17 3.09
N LEU A 138 -3.98 8.29 2.69
CA LEU A 138 -5.37 8.62 3.00
C LEU A 138 -6.35 7.62 2.37
N ALA A 139 -6.13 7.22 1.12
CA ALA A 139 -6.92 6.19 0.46
C ALA A 139 -6.86 4.85 1.22
N HIS A 140 -5.67 4.45 1.67
CA HIS A 140 -5.52 3.24 2.48
C HIS A 140 -6.23 3.36 3.85
N ALA A 141 -6.21 4.55 4.48
CA ALA A 141 -6.96 4.77 5.72
C ALA A 141 -8.48 4.61 5.50
N TYR A 142 -9.00 5.14 4.40
CA TYR A 142 -10.41 4.94 4.02
C TYR A 142 -10.73 3.48 3.64
N LEU A 143 -9.79 2.74 3.01
CA LEU A 143 -9.97 1.31 2.76
C LEU A 143 -10.08 0.50 4.04
N ASP A 144 -9.24 0.80 5.04
CA ASP A 144 -9.27 0.14 6.34
C ASP A 144 -10.60 0.42 7.09
N GLN A 145 -11.23 1.57 6.82
CA GLN A 145 -12.57 1.92 7.29
C GLN A 145 -13.71 1.34 6.43
N GLY A 146 -13.40 0.59 5.35
CA GLY A 146 -14.38 0.05 4.42
C GLY A 146 -14.96 1.07 3.42
N GLN A 147 -14.42 2.28 3.37
CA GLN A 147 -14.89 3.37 2.49
C GLN A 147 -14.26 3.29 1.09
N THR A 148 -14.49 2.17 0.41
CA THR A 148 -13.84 1.85 -0.88
C THR A 148 -14.08 2.90 -1.97
N ASN A 149 -15.25 3.53 -1.99
CA ASN A 149 -15.55 4.60 -2.97
C ASN A 149 -14.64 5.82 -2.80
N THR A 150 -14.50 6.30 -1.55
CA THR A 150 -13.64 7.45 -1.23
C THR A 150 -12.18 7.16 -1.57
N ALA A 151 -11.73 5.95 -1.22
CA ALA A 151 -10.38 5.50 -1.56
C ALA A 151 -10.15 5.45 -3.08
N ALA A 152 -11.14 4.97 -3.86
CA ALA A 152 -11.03 4.92 -5.31
C ALA A 152 -10.88 6.31 -5.94
N GLU A 153 -11.62 7.31 -5.43
CA GLU A 153 -11.49 8.71 -5.92
C GLU A 153 -10.09 9.27 -5.60
N LEU A 154 -9.56 9.03 -4.39
CA LEU A 154 -8.24 9.52 -4.00
C LEU A 154 -7.11 8.91 -4.82
N ILE A 155 -7.15 7.59 -5.07
CA ILE A 155 -6.16 6.92 -5.92
C ILE A 155 -6.33 7.35 -7.39
N TYR A 156 -7.56 7.62 -7.84
CA TYR A 156 -7.78 8.20 -9.15
C TYR A 156 -7.15 9.60 -9.28
N GLU A 157 -7.36 10.48 -8.31
CA GLU A 157 -6.71 11.81 -8.30
C GLU A 157 -5.18 11.67 -8.32
N ALA A 158 -4.62 10.77 -7.51
CA ALA A 158 -3.19 10.49 -7.51
C ALA A 158 -2.70 9.95 -8.86
N SER A 159 -3.51 9.13 -9.55
CA SER A 159 -3.18 8.55 -10.86
C SER A 159 -3.09 9.59 -12.00
N LEU A 160 -3.70 10.76 -11.83
CA LEU A 160 -3.58 11.85 -12.80
C LEU A 160 -2.17 12.48 -12.78
N ILE A 161 -1.44 12.32 -11.67
CA ILE A 161 -0.07 12.80 -11.47
C ILE A 161 0.93 11.66 -11.68
N ASP A 162 0.64 10.49 -11.09
CA ASP A 162 1.42 9.25 -11.26
C ASP A 162 0.60 8.20 -12.00
N PRO A 163 0.74 8.08 -13.33
CA PRO A 163 -0.02 7.11 -14.13
C PRO A 163 0.19 5.63 -13.74
N SER A 164 1.23 5.30 -12.97
CA SER A 164 1.44 3.94 -12.48
C SER A 164 0.31 3.46 -11.56
N LEU A 165 -0.40 4.39 -10.91
CA LEU A 165 -1.53 4.14 -10.03
C LEU A 165 -2.86 3.88 -10.76
N THR A 166 -2.90 4.05 -12.09
CA THR A 166 -4.14 3.86 -12.87
C THR A 166 -4.73 2.47 -12.71
N GLY A 167 -3.87 1.44 -12.61
CA GLY A 167 -4.29 0.07 -12.37
C GLY A 167 -4.95 -0.12 -11.01
N GLU A 168 -4.41 0.49 -9.98
CA GLU A 168 -4.96 0.48 -8.63
C GLU A 168 -6.30 1.22 -8.57
N ALA A 169 -6.38 2.41 -9.16
CA ALA A 169 -7.64 3.17 -9.26
C ALA A 169 -8.74 2.37 -9.96
N SER A 170 -8.42 1.71 -11.07
CA SER A 170 -9.34 0.84 -11.80
C SER A 170 -9.86 -0.30 -10.92
N GLU A 171 -8.99 -0.99 -10.19
CA GLU A 171 -9.38 -2.09 -9.31
C GLU A 171 -10.23 -1.61 -8.13
N LEU A 172 -9.92 -0.46 -7.54
CA LEU A 172 -10.71 0.11 -6.45
C LEU A 172 -12.10 0.51 -6.91
N TYR A 173 -12.26 1.09 -8.10
CA TYR A 173 -13.58 1.35 -8.66
C TYR A 173 -14.36 0.07 -8.93
N ARG A 174 -13.71 -1.00 -9.39
CA ARG A 174 -14.36 -2.31 -9.55
C ARG A 174 -14.87 -2.81 -8.19
N ARG A 175 -14.02 -2.81 -7.16
CA ARG A 175 -14.39 -3.21 -5.78
C ARG A 175 -15.46 -2.32 -5.16
N ALA A 176 -15.52 -1.05 -5.56
CA ALA A 176 -16.56 -0.11 -5.15
C ALA A 176 -17.90 -0.30 -5.90
N GLY A 177 -18.05 -1.35 -6.74
CA GLY A 177 -19.26 -1.61 -7.52
C GLY A 177 -19.45 -0.61 -8.68
N ARG A 178 -18.37 -0.03 -9.20
CA ARG A 178 -18.39 0.90 -10.34
C ARG A 178 -17.61 0.35 -11.55
N PRO A 179 -18.02 -0.82 -12.08
CA PRO A 179 -17.24 -1.54 -13.09
C PRO A 179 -17.10 -0.77 -14.42
N TYR A 180 -18.05 0.09 -14.78
CA TYR A 180 -17.92 0.92 -15.99
C TYR A 180 -16.82 1.96 -15.87
N ARG A 181 -16.69 2.60 -14.69
CA ARG A 181 -15.62 3.55 -14.42
C ARG A 181 -14.26 2.86 -14.37
N ALA A 182 -14.21 1.68 -13.75
CA ALA A 182 -13.05 0.80 -13.77
C ALA A 182 -12.63 0.43 -15.18
N LEU A 183 -13.57 0.05 -16.05
CA LEU A 183 -13.27 -0.32 -17.44
C LEU A 183 -12.74 0.86 -18.26
N MET A 184 -13.23 2.07 -18.01
CA MET A 184 -12.71 3.29 -18.65
C MET A 184 -11.25 3.53 -18.26
N LEU A 185 -10.92 3.43 -16.97
CA LEU A 185 -9.54 3.59 -16.49
C LEU A 185 -8.63 2.45 -16.94
N ASN A 186 -9.15 1.23 -17.00
CA ASN A 186 -8.41 0.08 -17.50
C ASN A 186 -7.86 0.33 -18.92
N GLY A 187 -8.57 1.10 -19.75
CA GLY A 187 -8.08 1.51 -21.08
C GLY A 187 -6.74 2.24 -21.04
N GLN A 188 -6.46 2.97 -19.96
CA GLN A 188 -5.28 3.82 -19.80
C GLN A 188 -4.08 3.10 -19.12
N ILE A 189 -4.28 1.90 -18.59
CA ILE A 189 -3.20 1.13 -17.96
C ILE A 189 -2.13 0.78 -19.00
N THR A 190 -0.88 1.07 -18.66
CA THR A 190 0.27 0.81 -19.54
C THR A 190 0.82 -0.60 -19.40
N ASP A 191 0.82 -1.17 -18.17
CA ASP A 191 1.20 -2.56 -17.93
C ASP A 191 0.17 -3.50 -18.56
N GLN A 192 0.61 -4.25 -19.58
CA GLN A 192 -0.29 -5.11 -20.36
C GLN A 192 -0.80 -6.31 -19.53
N GLN A 193 0.00 -6.87 -18.63
CA GLN A 193 -0.45 -8.00 -17.82
C GLN A 193 -1.52 -7.55 -16.82
N VAL A 194 -1.30 -6.45 -16.12
CA VAL A 194 -2.29 -5.85 -15.22
C VAL A 194 -3.56 -5.49 -16.00
N LYS A 195 -3.40 -4.80 -17.13
CA LYS A 195 -4.50 -4.36 -17.99
C LYS A 195 -5.42 -5.50 -18.42
N PHE A 196 -4.85 -6.53 -19.02
CA PHE A 196 -5.66 -7.62 -19.57
C PHE A 196 -6.24 -8.54 -18.50
N ARG A 197 -5.52 -8.76 -17.39
CA ARG A 197 -6.05 -9.49 -16.23
C ARG A 197 -7.28 -8.80 -15.64
N GLN A 198 -7.19 -7.50 -15.39
CA GLN A 198 -8.32 -6.72 -14.88
C GLN A 198 -9.45 -6.62 -15.91
N ARG A 199 -9.12 -6.44 -17.18
CA ARG A 199 -10.13 -6.35 -18.24
C ARG A 199 -10.98 -7.60 -18.37
N LEU A 200 -10.36 -8.78 -18.27
CA LEU A 200 -11.09 -10.05 -18.26
C LEU A 200 -12.08 -10.10 -17.09
N ALA A 201 -11.62 -9.77 -15.87
CA ALA A 201 -12.48 -9.73 -14.68
C ALA A 201 -13.64 -8.74 -14.83
N LEU A 202 -13.37 -7.53 -15.33
CA LEU A 202 -14.39 -6.50 -15.56
C LEU A 202 -15.43 -6.92 -16.61
N LEU A 203 -15.00 -7.55 -17.68
CA LEU A 203 -15.92 -8.02 -18.73
C LEU A 203 -16.83 -9.15 -18.21
N LEU A 204 -16.29 -10.05 -17.39
CA LEU A 204 -17.07 -11.09 -16.73
C LEU A 204 -18.09 -10.50 -15.73
N GLU A 205 -17.70 -9.53 -14.93
CA GLU A 205 -18.57 -8.85 -13.97
C GLU A 205 -19.69 -8.05 -14.68
N LEU A 206 -19.39 -7.49 -15.85
CA LEU A 206 -20.35 -6.80 -16.71
C LEU A 206 -21.18 -7.74 -17.59
N HIS A 207 -21.01 -9.06 -17.45
CA HIS A 207 -21.68 -10.08 -18.29
C HIS A 207 -21.41 -9.93 -19.80
N ARG A 208 -20.26 -9.32 -20.17
CA ARG A 208 -19.82 -9.15 -21.56
C ARG A 208 -19.02 -10.36 -22.02
N TYR A 209 -19.66 -11.52 -22.00
CA TYR A 209 -19.01 -12.82 -22.17
C TYR A 209 -18.35 -13.00 -23.53
N GLU A 210 -18.99 -12.56 -24.61
CA GLU A 210 -18.42 -12.62 -25.96
C GLU A 210 -17.14 -11.80 -26.07
N GLN A 211 -17.12 -10.59 -25.46
CA GLN A 211 -15.91 -9.74 -25.47
C GLN A 211 -14.80 -10.37 -24.60
N ALA A 212 -15.16 -10.99 -23.48
CA ALA A 212 -14.20 -11.71 -22.62
C ALA A 212 -13.64 -12.94 -23.35
N ALA A 213 -14.45 -13.72 -24.04
CA ALA A 213 -14.03 -14.88 -24.83
C ALA A 213 -13.09 -14.47 -25.99
N ALA A 214 -13.36 -13.35 -26.64
CA ALA A 214 -12.52 -12.81 -27.71
C ALA A 214 -11.10 -12.42 -27.26
N MET A 215 -10.85 -12.24 -25.94
CA MET A 215 -9.53 -11.90 -25.41
C MET A 215 -8.52 -13.05 -25.50
N HIS A 216 -8.90 -14.28 -25.87
CA HIS A 216 -8.04 -15.45 -25.86
C HIS A 216 -6.66 -15.23 -26.53
N ASN A 217 -6.64 -14.66 -27.72
CA ASN A 217 -5.39 -14.46 -28.46
C ASN A 217 -4.49 -13.40 -27.81
N ASP A 218 -5.06 -12.36 -27.25
CA ASP A 218 -4.32 -11.31 -26.54
C ASP A 218 -3.73 -11.85 -25.24
N LEU A 219 -4.50 -12.60 -24.45
CA LEU A 219 -4.04 -13.24 -23.20
C LEU A 219 -2.89 -14.22 -23.48
N ARG A 220 -2.97 -14.98 -24.58
CA ARG A 220 -1.90 -15.89 -24.99
C ARG A 220 -0.63 -15.13 -25.39
N ARG A 221 -0.77 -14.06 -26.16
CA ARG A 221 0.36 -13.24 -26.66
C ARG A 221 1.17 -12.61 -25.52
N ILE A 222 0.51 -12.23 -24.42
CA ILE A 222 1.17 -11.59 -23.26
C ILE A 222 1.54 -12.59 -22.14
N GLY A 223 1.40 -13.91 -22.36
CA GLY A 223 1.79 -14.96 -21.43
C GLY A 223 0.83 -15.19 -20.26
N LEU A 224 -0.35 -14.60 -20.24
CA LEU A 224 -1.32 -14.79 -19.16
C LEU A 224 -2.02 -16.16 -19.19
N MET A 225 -1.90 -16.92 -20.28
CA MET A 225 -2.47 -18.28 -20.36
C MET A 225 -1.71 -19.31 -19.53
N ASP A 226 -0.54 -18.98 -18.98
CA ASP A 226 0.18 -19.84 -18.03
C ASP A 226 -0.51 -19.87 -16.65
N ASP A 227 -1.29 -18.84 -16.33
CA ASP A 227 -2.11 -18.75 -15.12
C ASP A 227 -3.42 -19.53 -15.28
N GLU A 228 -3.62 -20.56 -14.44
CA GLU A 228 -4.82 -21.38 -14.48
C GLU A 228 -6.10 -20.66 -14.09
N ASP A 229 -6.03 -19.65 -13.23
CA ASP A 229 -7.18 -18.82 -12.89
C ASP A 229 -7.67 -18.04 -14.11
N ILE A 230 -6.75 -17.54 -14.94
CA ILE A 230 -7.08 -16.88 -16.23
C ILE A 230 -7.67 -17.88 -17.21
N ARG A 231 -7.10 -19.10 -17.31
CA ARG A 231 -7.67 -20.15 -18.18
C ARG A 231 -9.10 -20.53 -17.77
N TYR A 232 -9.33 -20.68 -16.46
CA TYR A 232 -10.66 -20.95 -15.93
C TYR A 232 -11.63 -19.79 -16.20
N ALA A 233 -11.23 -18.56 -15.94
CA ALA A 233 -12.05 -17.37 -16.19
C ALA A 233 -12.42 -17.24 -17.69
N LEU A 234 -11.46 -17.55 -18.58
CA LEU A 234 -11.69 -17.58 -20.02
C LEU A 234 -12.63 -18.72 -20.43
N ALA A 235 -12.45 -19.92 -19.86
CA ALA A 235 -13.38 -21.06 -20.11
C ALA A 235 -14.81 -20.72 -19.69
N TYR A 236 -14.97 -20.04 -18.56
CA TYR A 236 -16.27 -19.57 -18.11
C TYR A 236 -16.88 -18.52 -19.08
N ALA A 237 -16.07 -17.58 -19.55
CA ALA A 237 -16.52 -16.61 -20.55
C ALA A 237 -16.99 -17.27 -21.85
N ILE A 238 -16.21 -18.24 -22.36
CA ILE A 238 -16.51 -19.02 -23.58
C ILE A 238 -17.80 -19.82 -23.40
N PHE A 239 -17.95 -20.49 -22.25
CA PHE A 239 -19.20 -21.18 -21.91
C PHE A 239 -20.40 -20.26 -21.94
N LYS A 240 -20.31 -19.10 -21.27
CA LYS A 240 -21.41 -18.11 -21.21
C LYS A 240 -21.67 -17.44 -22.56
N ALA A 241 -20.70 -17.46 -23.47
CA ALA A 241 -20.87 -17.03 -24.86
C ALA A 241 -21.50 -18.13 -25.75
N GLY A 242 -21.76 -19.33 -25.21
CA GLY A 242 -22.46 -20.42 -25.90
C GLY A 242 -21.56 -21.37 -26.68
N ASP A 243 -20.23 -21.26 -26.60
CA ASP A 243 -19.29 -22.17 -27.22
C ASP A 243 -18.84 -23.24 -26.21
N PHE A 244 -19.65 -24.30 -26.10
CA PHE A 244 -19.48 -25.36 -25.09
C PHE A 244 -18.25 -26.23 -25.38
N GLU A 245 -17.96 -26.50 -26.65
CA GLU A 245 -16.81 -27.32 -27.04
C GLU A 245 -15.48 -26.59 -26.73
N ALA A 246 -15.37 -25.33 -27.11
CA ALA A 246 -14.19 -24.54 -26.80
C ALA A 246 -13.97 -24.33 -25.28
N ALA A 247 -15.06 -24.22 -24.51
CA ALA A 247 -14.98 -24.12 -23.04
C ALA A 247 -14.42 -25.43 -22.46
N GLU A 248 -14.90 -26.60 -22.89
CA GLU A 248 -14.41 -27.90 -22.41
C GLU A 248 -12.92 -28.10 -22.72
N VAL A 249 -12.47 -27.74 -23.93
CA VAL A 249 -11.04 -27.80 -24.29
C VAL A 249 -10.18 -26.96 -23.32
N LYS A 250 -10.66 -25.81 -22.86
CA LYS A 250 -9.93 -24.99 -21.87
C LYS A 250 -9.94 -25.63 -20.49
N LEU A 251 -11.05 -26.21 -20.05
CA LEU A 251 -11.16 -26.88 -18.75
C LEU A 251 -10.25 -28.10 -18.65
N GLN A 252 -9.97 -28.80 -19.75
CA GLN A 252 -9.04 -29.94 -19.79
C GLN A 252 -7.59 -29.55 -19.51
N THR A 253 -7.23 -28.28 -19.69
CA THR A 253 -5.87 -27.79 -19.44
C THR A 253 -5.61 -27.42 -17.97
N LEU A 254 -6.60 -27.54 -17.09
CA LEU A 254 -6.49 -27.21 -15.68
C LEU A 254 -5.93 -28.41 -14.92
N THR A 255 -4.95 -28.14 -14.04
CA THR A 255 -4.25 -29.18 -13.25
C THR A 255 -4.35 -28.93 -11.74
N ARG A 256 -4.66 -27.70 -11.32
CA ARG A 256 -4.75 -27.32 -9.92
C ARG A 256 -5.99 -27.94 -9.24
N PRO A 257 -5.83 -28.60 -8.07
CA PRO A 257 -6.93 -29.30 -7.37
C PRO A 257 -8.08 -28.38 -6.94
N ASP A 258 -7.79 -27.12 -6.58
CA ASP A 258 -8.80 -26.13 -6.18
C ASP A 258 -9.70 -25.70 -7.34
N LEU A 259 -9.20 -25.76 -8.57
CA LEU A 259 -9.95 -25.47 -9.78
C LEU A 259 -10.76 -26.69 -10.29
N PHE A 260 -10.41 -27.93 -9.89
CA PHE A 260 -11.16 -29.12 -10.33
C PHE A 260 -12.62 -29.11 -9.92
N ARG A 261 -12.93 -28.64 -8.71
CA ARG A 261 -14.33 -28.52 -8.25
C ARG A 261 -15.11 -27.56 -9.14
N LYS A 262 -14.54 -26.37 -9.36
CA LYS A 262 -15.15 -25.34 -10.21
C LYS A 262 -15.31 -25.82 -11.67
N ALA A 263 -14.29 -26.52 -12.18
CA ALA A 263 -14.32 -27.12 -13.53
C ALA A 263 -15.38 -28.23 -13.64
N ALA A 264 -15.53 -29.04 -12.61
CA ALA A 264 -16.57 -30.08 -12.59
C ALA A 264 -17.98 -29.51 -12.56
N GLU A 265 -18.19 -28.44 -11.80
CA GLU A 265 -19.49 -27.70 -11.78
C GLU A 265 -19.79 -27.09 -13.16
N LEU A 266 -18.79 -26.47 -13.78
CA LEU A 266 -18.94 -25.89 -15.11
C LEU A 266 -19.19 -26.97 -16.18
N ARG A 267 -18.55 -28.15 -16.10
CA ARG A 267 -18.81 -29.27 -17.00
C ARG A 267 -20.23 -29.82 -16.86
N ARG A 268 -20.75 -29.92 -15.65
CA ARG A 268 -22.17 -30.29 -15.44
C ARG A 268 -23.08 -29.29 -16.10
N ALA A 269 -22.83 -27.99 -15.90
CA ALA A 269 -23.61 -26.95 -16.55
C ALA A 269 -23.52 -27.04 -18.09
N ILE A 270 -22.34 -27.33 -18.67
CA ILE A 270 -22.15 -27.56 -20.10
C ILE A 270 -23.01 -28.76 -20.57
N GLN A 271 -23.02 -29.85 -19.82
CA GLN A 271 -23.80 -31.04 -20.15
C GLN A 271 -25.30 -30.74 -20.12
N ASP A 272 -25.80 -30.12 -19.05
CA ASP A 272 -27.21 -29.72 -18.91
C ASP A 272 -27.63 -28.77 -20.04
N CYS A 273 -26.76 -27.86 -20.45
CA CYS A 273 -27.03 -26.90 -21.52
C CYS A 273 -26.97 -27.53 -22.93
N SER A 274 -26.19 -28.61 -23.11
CA SER A 274 -26.11 -29.32 -24.38
C SER A 274 -27.39 -30.09 -24.69
N GLU A 275 -28.09 -30.54 -23.63
CA GLU A 275 -29.39 -31.23 -23.73
C GLU A 275 -30.54 -30.25 -23.89
N ASP A 276 -30.49 -29.07 -23.29
CA ASP A 276 -31.54 -28.08 -23.32
C ASP A 276 -31.00 -26.65 -23.33
N ARG A 277 -30.69 -26.12 -24.50
CA ARG A 277 -30.07 -24.80 -24.71
C ARG A 277 -30.81 -23.64 -24.08
N TRP A 278 -32.15 -23.74 -23.91
CA TRP A 278 -33.00 -22.71 -23.35
C TRP A 278 -32.74 -22.46 -21.84
N LYS A 279 -32.20 -23.44 -21.15
CA LYS A 279 -31.87 -23.31 -19.70
C LYS A 279 -30.63 -22.48 -19.42
N CYS A 280 -29.84 -22.13 -20.44
CA CYS A 280 -28.51 -21.58 -20.27
C CYS A 280 -28.28 -20.22 -20.94
N LEU A 281 -29.24 -19.75 -21.67
CA LEU A 281 -29.35 -18.41 -22.20
C LEU A 281 -30.18 -17.55 -21.26
#